data_56c730eddc0809124df11e5ac556bfcc
#
_entry.id   56c730eddc0809124df11e5ac556bfcc
#
_cell.length_a   1.000
_cell.length_b   1.000
_cell.length_c   1.000
_cell.angle_alpha   90.00
_cell.angle_beta   90.00
_cell.angle_gamma   90.00
#
_symmetry.space_group_name_H-M   'P 1'
#
loop_
_entity.id
_entity.type
_entity.pdbx_description
1 polymer ?
#
loop_
_entity_poly.entity_id
_entity_poly.type
_entity_poly.pdbx_seq_one_letter_code
_entity_poly.pdbx_strand_id
1 'polypeptide(L)'
;DDNGCVEEGNNICGCMEMDAINYDPLATLDDGSCQYYSGDLNVVWSKEITGAGELWSVRSVSDGGFILACGGAGECENGTFQNPCEYHGQLVRLDANGDVIWNQIYEKSSGIYHARETSDGGFIAAGYYECLNSMDCYPDMYILKTDSDGNIEWDIVEASGNNNNDWARDAIQTQDGNYVVTGTWNDDGWNSKAALRKYNTNGELMWAKNYSSSDANEAYEILETDEGDIVFAGYSGTQHGFYKWFMVKTDADGNQIWKKANKSTGDAILYALTKSPDGGYAAAGFCNSWRSNFITKRNPNNGNNVWTECIIGESNVGGIYDMTPAIGGGYYIIDERSYLTKIDDSGEVVFTYHVQDANLSVIQLDNGDIVVGGGGAFLDGGYGGLPNLIRLSFSNPSTASK
;
A
#
# COMPACT_ATOMS: atom_id res chain seq x y z
N ASP A 1 -29.58 29.99 -11.24
CA ASP A 1 -29.08 29.14 -10.17
C ASP A 1 -28.66 30.02 -9.01
N ASP A 2 -29.04 29.66 -7.80
CA ASP A 2 -29.06 30.54 -6.62
C ASP A 2 -27.71 30.94 -6.02
N ASN A 3 -26.58 30.55 -6.60
CA ASN A 3 -25.24 30.78 -6.02
C ASN A 3 -24.49 31.96 -6.62
N GLY A 4 -25.11 32.76 -7.49
CA GLY A 4 -24.52 34.03 -7.96
C GLY A 4 -23.31 33.92 -8.87
N CYS A 5 -22.88 32.73 -9.22
CA CYS A 5 -21.78 32.50 -10.17
C CYS A 5 -22.32 32.58 -11.60
N VAL A 6 -21.70 33.45 -12.42
CA VAL A 6 -22.06 33.59 -13.84
C VAL A 6 -20.85 33.17 -14.67
N GLU A 7 -21.03 32.15 -15.50
CA GLU A 7 -20.04 31.74 -16.48
C GLU A 7 -19.97 32.79 -17.60
N GLU A 8 -19.11 33.79 -17.45
CA GLU A 8 -18.81 34.75 -18.48
C GLU A 8 -17.35 34.61 -18.95
N GLY A 9 -17.16 34.43 -20.24
CA GLY A 9 -15.84 34.29 -20.84
C GLY A 9 -15.18 32.93 -20.54
N ASN A 10 -14.01 32.90 -19.92
CA ASN A 10 -13.26 31.69 -19.54
C ASN A 10 -13.49 31.27 -18.08
N ASN A 11 -14.46 31.85 -17.39
CA ASN A 11 -14.73 31.50 -15.99
C ASN A 11 -15.52 30.19 -15.92
N ILE A 12 -15.01 29.25 -15.17
CA ILE A 12 -15.67 27.98 -14.82
C ILE A 12 -16.05 28.08 -13.35
N CYS A 13 -17.34 27.98 -13.06
CA CYS A 13 -17.85 27.99 -11.70
C CYS A 13 -17.77 26.61 -11.08
N GLY A 14 -17.32 26.52 -9.84
CA GLY A 14 -17.21 25.24 -9.11
C GLY A 14 -16.57 25.45 -7.74
N CYS A 15 -16.52 24.39 -6.96
CA CYS A 15 -15.83 24.39 -5.69
C CYS A 15 -14.32 24.46 -5.91
N MET A 16 -13.68 25.50 -5.40
CA MET A 16 -12.23 25.71 -5.51
C MET A 16 -11.45 25.24 -4.26
N GLU A 17 -12.12 24.74 -3.24
CA GLU A 17 -11.46 24.23 -2.04
C GLU A 17 -11.07 22.76 -2.24
N MET A 18 -9.76 22.47 -2.22
CA MET A 18 -9.20 21.13 -2.49
C MET A 18 -9.60 20.07 -1.45
N ASP A 19 -10.06 20.49 -0.27
CA ASP A 19 -10.56 19.62 0.79
C ASP A 19 -12.07 19.32 0.68
N ALA A 20 -12.74 19.84 -0.34
CA ALA A 20 -14.15 19.57 -0.62
C ALA A 20 -14.34 18.30 -1.46
N ILE A 21 -15.44 17.57 -1.22
CA ILE A 21 -15.82 16.35 -1.95
C ILE A 21 -16.01 16.62 -3.44
N ASN A 22 -16.56 17.78 -3.76
CA ASN A 22 -16.88 18.24 -5.09
C ASN A 22 -15.91 19.29 -5.63
N TYR A 23 -14.64 19.24 -5.17
CA TYR A 23 -13.57 20.07 -5.72
C TYR A 23 -13.47 19.92 -7.24
N ASP A 24 -13.52 21.06 -7.94
CA ASP A 24 -13.32 21.10 -9.39
C ASP A 24 -11.96 21.75 -9.71
N PRO A 25 -10.95 20.99 -10.14
CA PRO A 25 -9.63 21.52 -10.48
C PRO A 25 -9.65 22.44 -11.71
N LEU A 26 -10.74 22.50 -12.47
CA LEU A 26 -10.92 23.40 -13.60
C LEU A 26 -11.64 24.69 -13.21
N ALA A 27 -12.24 24.76 -12.02
CA ALA A 27 -12.91 25.94 -11.55
C ALA A 27 -11.94 27.12 -11.46
N THR A 28 -12.35 28.27 -11.99
CA THR A 28 -11.63 29.54 -11.94
C THR A 28 -12.35 30.57 -11.07
N LEU A 29 -13.56 30.25 -10.65
CA LEU A 29 -14.40 31.06 -9.78
C LEU A 29 -15.14 30.15 -8.79
N ASP A 30 -14.91 30.39 -7.49
CA ASP A 30 -15.62 29.67 -6.43
C ASP A 30 -17.10 30.07 -6.41
N ASP A 31 -17.97 29.10 -6.52
CA ASP A 31 -19.43 29.29 -6.53
C ASP A 31 -20.08 29.04 -5.15
N GLY A 32 -19.26 28.76 -4.12
CA GLY A 32 -19.72 28.44 -2.78
C GLY A 32 -20.41 27.08 -2.66
N SER A 33 -20.29 26.21 -3.67
CA SER A 33 -20.91 24.89 -3.69
C SER A 33 -20.14 23.83 -2.92
N CYS A 34 -19.02 24.19 -2.29
CA CYS A 34 -18.14 23.23 -1.62
C CYS A 34 -18.88 22.35 -0.62
N GLN A 35 -18.72 21.06 -0.75
CA GLN A 35 -19.30 20.05 0.13
C GLN A 35 -18.18 19.30 0.87
N TYR A 36 -18.41 19.05 2.15
CA TYR A 36 -17.43 18.35 2.99
C TYR A 36 -18.07 17.13 3.63
N TYR A 37 -17.29 16.09 3.86
CA TYR A 37 -17.76 15.00 4.70
C TYR A 37 -17.90 15.51 6.14
N SER A 38 -19.13 15.53 6.63
CA SER A 38 -19.41 15.82 8.03
C SER A 38 -20.32 14.74 8.57
N GLY A 39 -19.99 14.21 9.72
CA GLY A 39 -20.80 13.21 10.40
C GLY A 39 -19.98 12.01 10.87
N ASP A 40 -20.65 11.13 11.60
CA ASP A 40 -20.05 9.89 12.10
C ASP A 40 -19.83 8.91 10.94
N LEU A 41 -18.70 8.19 10.98
CA LEU A 41 -18.47 7.04 10.13
C LEU A 41 -19.38 5.89 10.56
N ASN A 42 -20.12 5.34 9.60
CA ASN A 42 -21.01 4.21 9.81
C ASN A 42 -20.50 2.99 9.06
N VAL A 43 -20.61 1.82 9.67
CA VAL A 43 -20.32 0.55 9.01
C VAL A 43 -21.44 0.27 8.01
N VAL A 44 -21.09 0.22 6.72
CA VAL A 44 -22.00 -0.21 5.64
C VAL A 44 -22.12 -1.72 5.68
N TRP A 45 -20.97 -2.40 5.74
CA TRP A 45 -20.87 -3.83 5.95
C TRP A 45 -19.52 -4.21 6.58
N SER A 46 -19.49 -5.37 7.23
CA SER A 46 -18.27 -6.03 7.70
C SER A 46 -18.34 -7.50 7.28
N LYS A 47 -17.25 -8.02 6.72
CA LYS A 47 -17.16 -9.37 6.17
C LYS A 47 -15.92 -10.08 6.69
N GLU A 48 -16.12 -11.22 7.33
CA GLU A 48 -15.06 -12.20 7.54
C GLU A 48 -14.87 -13.02 6.26
N ILE A 49 -13.64 -13.11 5.78
CA ILE A 49 -13.32 -13.84 4.55
C ILE A 49 -12.89 -15.27 4.92
N THR A 50 -13.85 -16.16 5.01
CA THR A 50 -13.59 -17.55 5.37
C THR A 50 -12.77 -18.27 4.30
N GLY A 51 -11.79 -19.07 4.73
CA GLY A 51 -10.88 -19.79 3.84
C GLY A 51 -9.76 -18.92 3.25
N ALA A 52 -9.64 -17.67 3.68
CA ALA A 52 -8.48 -16.86 3.39
C ALA A 52 -7.48 -16.93 4.56
N GLY A 53 -6.19 -16.84 4.22
CA GLY A 53 -5.10 -16.66 5.16
C GLY A 53 -5.01 -15.22 5.69
N GLU A 54 -3.88 -14.86 6.29
CA GLU A 54 -3.64 -13.51 6.78
C GLU A 54 -3.73 -12.49 5.65
N LEU A 55 -4.59 -11.49 5.79
CA LEU A 55 -4.75 -10.41 4.81
C LEU A 55 -3.64 -9.39 4.96
N TRP A 56 -2.91 -9.10 3.89
CA TRP A 56 -1.85 -8.09 3.87
C TRP A 56 -2.21 -6.86 3.05
N SER A 57 -2.96 -7.00 1.96
CA SER A 57 -3.41 -5.82 1.21
C SER A 57 -4.78 -6.00 0.58
N VAL A 58 -5.47 -4.89 0.46
CA VAL A 58 -6.74 -4.73 -0.28
C VAL A 58 -6.51 -3.67 -1.35
N ARG A 59 -6.96 -3.94 -2.58
CA ARG A 59 -6.98 -2.93 -3.65
C ARG A 59 -8.33 -3.00 -4.39
N SER A 60 -8.81 -1.85 -4.84
CA SER A 60 -10.01 -1.77 -5.67
C SER A 60 -9.76 -2.36 -7.06
N VAL A 61 -10.80 -2.86 -7.67
CA VAL A 61 -10.82 -3.39 -9.04
C VAL A 61 -11.80 -2.58 -9.87
N SER A 62 -11.54 -2.46 -11.15
CA SER A 62 -12.23 -1.54 -12.08
C SER A 62 -13.76 -1.74 -12.15
N ASP A 63 -14.27 -2.92 -11.80
CA ASP A 63 -15.71 -3.23 -11.73
C ASP A 63 -16.37 -2.83 -10.39
N GLY A 64 -15.61 -2.19 -9.49
CA GLY A 64 -16.05 -1.75 -8.17
C GLY A 64 -15.88 -2.78 -7.06
N GLY A 65 -15.36 -3.96 -7.35
CA GLY A 65 -15.01 -4.97 -6.36
C GLY A 65 -13.58 -4.83 -5.81
N PHE A 66 -13.05 -5.90 -5.20
CA PHE A 66 -11.77 -5.87 -4.49
C PHE A 66 -10.91 -7.10 -4.83
N ILE A 67 -9.60 -6.89 -4.85
CA ILE A 67 -8.60 -7.95 -4.82
C ILE A 67 -7.86 -7.91 -3.48
N LEU A 68 -7.75 -9.05 -2.83
CA LEU A 68 -7.05 -9.25 -1.57
C LEU A 68 -5.80 -10.09 -1.83
N ALA A 69 -4.69 -9.67 -1.24
CA ALA A 69 -3.47 -10.45 -1.17
C ALA A 69 -3.29 -11.00 0.23
N CYS A 70 -3.10 -12.32 0.33
CA CYS A 70 -3.05 -13.03 1.60
C CYS A 70 -1.85 -13.98 1.67
N GLY A 71 -1.45 -14.29 2.89
CA GLY A 71 -0.43 -15.29 3.19
C GLY A 71 -0.90 -16.28 4.24
N GLY A 72 -0.18 -17.39 4.36
CA GLY A 72 -0.46 -18.36 5.40
C GLY A 72 -1.75 -19.19 5.22
N ALA A 73 -2.33 -19.21 4.01
CA ALA A 73 -3.44 -20.11 3.71
C ALA A 73 -2.94 -21.56 3.70
N GLY A 74 -3.37 -22.35 4.65
CA GLY A 74 -3.00 -23.77 4.75
C GLY A 74 -3.67 -24.44 5.93
N GLU A 75 -4.03 -25.73 5.80
CA GLU A 75 -4.53 -26.52 6.91
C GLU A 75 -3.37 -26.93 7.80
N CYS A 76 -3.35 -26.41 9.01
CA CYS A 76 -2.38 -26.76 10.02
C CYS A 76 -3.01 -27.57 11.15
N GLU A 77 -3.30 -28.86 10.89
CA GLU A 77 -3.60 -29.78 11.98
C GLU A 77 -2.30 -30.20 12.68
N ASN A 78 -2.00 -29.56 13.83
CA ASN A 78 -0.87 -29.88 14.70
C ASN A 78 0.53 -29.73 14.09
N GLY A 79 0.85 -28.56 13.50
CA GLY A 79 2.21 -28.26 13.04
C GLY A 79 3.26 -28.47 14.13
N THR A 80 4.25 -29.32 13.82
CA THR A 80 5.43 -29.54 14.67
C THR A 80 6.66 -29.11 13.90
N PHE A 81 7.78 -28.87 14.57
CA PHE A 81 9.08 -28.62 13.93
C PHE A 81 9.49 -29.68 12.87
N GLN A 82 8.87 -30.86 12.92
CA GLN A 82 9.13 -31.96 12.00
C GLN A 82 8.09 -32.10 10.88
N ASN A 83 6.97 -31.36 10.97
CA ASN A 83 5.95 -31.28 9.94
C ASN A 83 5.43 -29.83 9.93
N PRO A 84 6.18 -28.91 9.33
CA PRO A 84 5.77 -27.52 9.26
C PRO A 84 4.48 -27.39 8.46
N CYS A 85 3.64 -26.44 8.86
CA CYS A 85 2.44 -26.09 8.11
C CYS A 85 2.84 -25.67 6.68
N GLU A 86 2.14 -26.18 5.69
CA GLU A 86 2.28 -25.69 4.33
C GLU A 86 1.51 -24.34 4.25
N TYR A 87 2.25 -23.26 4.23
CA TYR A 87 1.71 -21.93 4.02
C TYR A 87 1.78 -21.58 2.54
N HIS A 88 0.66 -21.12 1.99
CA HIS A 88 0.58 -20.74 0.59
C HIS A 88 0.12 -19.29 0.45
N GLY A 89 0.64 -18.64 -0.56
CA GLY A 89 0.13 -17.35 -1.00
C GLY A 89 -1.24 -17.49 -1.64
N GLN A 90 -2.09 -16.50 -1.46
CA GLN A 90 -3.48 -16.55 -1.87
C GLN A 90 -3.94 -15.21 -2.40
N LEU A 91 -4.77 -15.23 -3.44
CA LEU A 91 -5.55 -14.09 -3.89
C LEU A 91 -7.03 -14.40 -3.71
N VAL A 92 -7.78 -13.41 -3.23
CA VAL A 92 -9.23 -13.50 -3.08
C VAL A 92 -9.88 -12.34 -3.83
N ARG A 93 -10.76 -12.64 -4.75
CA ARG A 93 -11.52 -11.66 -5.53
C ARG A 93 -12.91 -11.51 -4.92
N LEU A 94 -13.30 -10.28 -4.60
CA LEU A 94 -14.61 -9.94 -4.05
C LEU A 94 -15.36 -9.02 -5.01
N ASP A 95 -16.68 -9.11 -5.00
CA ASP A 95 -17.56 -8.13 -5.65
C ASP A 95 -17.64 -6.81 -4.85
N ALA A 96 -18.39 -5.84 -5.34
CA ALA A 96 -18.57 -4.53 -4.69
C ALA A 96 -19.31 -4.61 -3.33
N ASN A 97 -20.00 -5.71 -3.05
CA ASN A 97 -20.68 -5.98 -1.79
C ASN A 97 -19.78 -6.71 -0.78
N GLY A 98 -18.54 -7.04 -1.17
CA GLY A 98 -17.61 -7.82 -0.38
C GLY A 98 -17.89 -9.33 -0.38
N ASP A 99 -18.69 -9.83 -1.31
CA ASP A 99 -18.93 -11.26 -1.45
C ASP A 99 -17.87 -11.90 -2.34
N VAL A 100 -17.40 -13.11 -1.94
CA VAL A 100 -16.31 -13.81 -2.64
C VAL A 100 -16.78 -14.28 -4.03
N ILE A 101 -16.07 -13.81 -5.06
CA ILE A 101 -16.23 -14.30 -6.44
C ILE A 101 -15.38 -15.55 -6.65
N TRP A 102 -14.11 -15.47 -6.29
CA TRP A 102 -13.19 -16.61 -6.31
C TRP A 102 -12.10 -16.46 -5.23
N ASN A 103 -11.50 -17.58 -4.88
CA ASN A 103 -10.41 -17.70 -3.93
C ASN A 103 -9.40 -18.71 -4.50
N GLN A 104 -8.19 -18.24 -4.82
CA GLN A 104 -7.14 -19.03 -5.46
C GLN A 104 -5.91 -19.14 -4.56
N ILE A 105 -5.44 -20.39 -4.37
CA ILE A 105 -4.22 -20.71 -3.64
C ILE A 105 -3.11 -21.00 -4.64
N TYR A 106 -1.94 -20.43 -4.41
CA TYR A 106 -0.77 -20.57 -5.27
C TYR A 106 0.31 -21.38 -4.53
N GLU A 107 0.40 -22.67 -4.84
CA GLU A 107 1.24 -23.64 -4.12
C GLU A 107 2.73 -23.29 -4.11
N LYS A 108 3.23 -22.58 -5.13
CA LYS A 108 4.63 -22.10 -5.15
C LYS A 108 4.88 -20.91 -4.27
N SER A 109 3.88 -20.16 -3.89
CA SER A 109 4.01 -18.98 -3.01
C SER A 109 3.79 -19.38 -1.57
N SER A 110 4.60 -18.86 -0.66
CA SER A 110 4.35 -18.96 0.78
C SER A 110 3.55 -17.77 1.31
N GLY A 111 3.49 -16.67 0.55
CA GLY A 111 2.66 -15.52 0.87
C GLY A 111 2.72 -14.47 -0.23
N ILE A 112 1.63 -13.73 -0.42
CA ILE A 112 1.49 -12.64 -1.36
C ILE A 112 1.21 -11.36 -0.58
N TYR A 113 2.13 -10.38 -0.67
CA TYR A 113 2.03 -9.12 0.05
C TYR A 113 1.06 -8.15 -0.61
N HIS A 114 1.19 -7.96 -1.93
CA HIS A 114 0.37 -7.02 -2.70
C HIS A 114 -0.10 -7.65 -4.00
N ALA A 115 -1.30 -7.24 -4.44
CA ALA A 115 -1.84 -7.55 -5.76
C ALA A 115 -2.58 -6.34 -6.32
N ARG A 116 -2.47 -6.14 -7.63
CA ARG A 116 -3.11 -5.04 -8.36
C ARG A 116 -3.70 -5.53 -9.67
N GLU A 117 -4.85 -4.99 -10.04
CA GLU A 117 -5.45 -5.23 -11.35
C GLU A 117 -4.54 -4.71 -12.47
N THR A 118 -4.50 -5.45 -13.56
CA THR A 118 -3.79 -5.09 -14.78
C THR A 118 -4.76 -4.69 -15.90
N SER A 119 -4.28 -4.00 -16.93
CA SER A 119 -5.12 -3.43 -17.99
C SER A 119 -5.91 -4.45 -18.79
N ASP A 120 -5.55 -5.72 -18.71
CA ASP A 120 -6.26 -6.86 -19.31
C ASP A 120 -7.33 -7.48 -18.40
N GLY A 121 -7.55 -6.89 -17.21
CA GLY A 121 -8.46 -7.37 -16.18
C GLY A 121 -7.95 -8.52 -15.33
N GLY A 122 -6.71 -8.98 -15.56
CA GLY A 122 -6.02 -9.92 -14.69
C GLY A 122 -5.32 -9.22 -13.51
N PHE A 123 -4.38 -9.91 -12.86
CA PHE A 123 -3.71 -9.35 -11.67
C PHE A 123 -2.21 -9.60 -11.73
N ILE A 124 -1.42 -8.59 -11.33
CA ILE A 124 0.00 -8.72 -11.00
C ILE A 124 0.14 -8.74 -9.48
N ALA A 125 0.94 -9.68 -8.95
CA ALA A 125 1.12 -9.85 -7.52
C ALA A 125 2.59 -10.09 -7.16
N ALA A 126 2.96 -9.66 -5.95
CA ALA A 126 4.30 -9.77 -5.39
C ALA A 126 4.26 -10.45 -4.02
N GLY A 127 5.20 -11.35 -3.78
CA GLY A 127 5.26 -12.12 -2.55
C GLY A 127 6.59 -12.84 -2.40
N TYR A 128 6.57 -13.97 -1.73
CA TYR A 128 7.75 -14.78 -1.52
C TYR A 128 7.43 -16.29 -1.64
N TYR A 129 8.46 -17.02 -2.01
CA TYR A 129 8.53 -18.47 -1.95
C TYR A 129 9.49 -18.88 -0.85
N GLU A 130 9.08 -19.78 0.01
CA GLU A 130 9.92 -20.38 1.03
C GLU A 130 9.79 -21.90 0.97
N CYS A 131 10.89 -22.62 0.81
CA CYS A 131 10.83 -24.06 0.82
C CYS A 131 10.79 -24.60 2.24
N LEU A 132 9.70 -25.22 2.62
CA LEU A 132 9.42 -25.69 3.98
C LEU A 132 10.21 -26.92 4.40
N ASN A 133 10.98 -27.55 3.52
CA ASN A 133 11.61 -28.85 3.76
C ASN A 133 13.10 -28.80 4.12
N SER A 134 13.68 -27.64 4.35
CA SER A 134 15.11 -27.47 4.66
C SER A 134 15.34 -26.34 5.66
N MET A 135 16.18 -26.60 6.67
CA MET A 135 16.63 -25.55 7.61
C MET A 135 17.57 -24.51 6.95
N ASP A 136 17.97 -24.74 5.69
CA ASP A 136 18.83 -23.87 4.91
C ASP A 136 18.03 -23.17 3.79
N CYS A 137 16.72 -23.09 3.91
CA CYS A 137 15.86 -22.44 2.93
C CYS A 137 15.51 -21.03 3.39
N TYR A 138 15.73 -20.09 2.50
CA TYR A 138 15.48 -18.67 2.69
C TYR A 138 14.42 -18.21 1.68
N PRO A 139 13.59 -17.22 2.02
CA PRO A 139 12.61 -16.70 1.08
C PRO A 139 13.26 -16.17 -0.20
N ASP A 140 12.66 -16.53 -1.33
CA ASP A 140 12.97 -16.01 -2.66
C ASP A 140 11.82 -15.13 -3.17
N MET A 141 12.11 -14.16 -4.03
CA MET A 141 11.07 -13.34 -4.66
C MET A 141 10.09 -14.21 -5.43
N TYR A 142 8.80 -14.04 -5.18
CA TYR A 142 7.72 -14.63 -5.97
C TYR A 142 6.92 -13.54 -6.67
N ILE A 143 6.79 -13.65 -7.98
CA ILE A 143 6.05 -12.73 -8.83
C ILE A 143 5.02 -13.54 -9.61
N LEU A 144 3.79 -13.09 -9.64
CA LEU A 144 2.65 -13.81 -10.21
C LEU A 144 1.84 -12.90 -11.12
N LYS A 145 1.55 -13.34 -12.34
CA LYS A 145 0.55 -12.74 -13.21
C LYS A 145 -0.57 -13.75 -13.46
N THR A 146 -1.79 -13.30 -13.30
CA THR A 146 -2.99 -14.11 -13.52
C THR A 146 -3.91 -13.47 -14.55
N ASP A 147 -4.84 -14.26 -15.09
CA ASP A 147 -6.03 -13.76 -15.76
C ASP A 147 -7.06 -13.21 -14.75
N SER A 148 -8.21 -12.75 -15.23
CA SER A 148 -9.31 -12.21 -14.39
C SER A 148 -9.95 -13.23 -13.45
N ASP A 149 -9.85 -14.52 -13.76
CA ASP A 149 -10.38 -15.63 -12.95
C ASP A 149 -9.35 -16.15 -11.93
N GLY A 150 -8.16 -15.52 -11.86
CA GLY A 150 -7.08 -15.91 -10.96
C GLY A 150 -6.26 -17.11 -11.47
N ASN A 151 -6.42 -17.55 -12.72
CA ASN A 151 -5.56 -18.59 -13.28
C ASN A 151 -4.19 -18.03 -13.63
N ILE A 152 -3.15 -18.80 -13.35
CA ILE A 152 -1.75 -18.40 -13.60
C ILE A 152 -1.54 -18.26 -15.12
N GLU A 153 -1.13 -17.07 -15.58
CA GLU A 153 -0.58 -16.89 -16.91
C GLU A 153 0.93 -17.16 -16.91
N TRP A 154 1.62 -16.63 -15.90
CA TRP A 154 3.01 -16.94 -15.58
C TRP A 154 3.33 -16.67 -14.12
N ASP A 155 4.29 -17.38 -13.58
CA ASP A 155 4.86 -17.13 -12.26
C ASP A 155 6.38 -17.27 -12.28
N ILE A 156 7.06 -16.51 -11.42
CA ILE A 156 8.52 -16.45 -11.35
C ILE A 156 8.95 -16.57 -9.90
N VAL A 157 9.90 -17.46 -9.63
CA VAL A 157 10.72 -17.47 -8.42
C VAL A 157 12.09 -16.95 -8.79
N GLU A 158 12.51 -15.82 -8.22
CA GLU A 158 13.80 -15.22 -8.48
C GLU A 158 14.62 -15.17 -7.19
N ALA A 159 15.79 -15.80 -7.22
CA ALA A 159 16.70 -16.00 -6.09
C ALA A 159 18.05 -15.36 -6.34
N SER A 160 18.64 -14.75 -5.32
CA SER A 160 20.03 -14.26 -5.35
C SER A 160 21.07 -15.39 -5.30
N GLY A 161 20.66 -16.59 -4.93
CA GLY A 161 21.45 -17.82 -5.02
C GLY A 161 22.42 -18.10 -3.86
N ASN A 162 22.33 -17.34 -2.75
CA ASN A 162 23.29 -17.42 -1.64
C ASN A 162 22.68 -17.72 -0.28
N ASN A 163 21.59 -18.47 -0.21
CA ASN A 163 20.87 -18.74 1.06
C ASN A 163 20.50 -17.45 1.81
N ASN A 164 19.95 -16.48 1.10
CA ASN A 164 19.60 -15.17 1.62
C ASN A 164 18.15 -14.84 1.35
N ASN A 165 17.59 -13.97 2.16
CA ASN A 165 16.21 -13.56 2.05
C ASN A 165 16.03 -12.56 0.91
N ASP A 166 15.25 -12.94 -0.09
CA ASP A 166 14.79 -12.10 -1.18
C ASP A 166 13.25 -12.00 -1.11
N TRP A 167 12.70 -10.81 -1.14
CA TRP A 167 11.26 -10.61 -1.09
C TRP A 167 10.80 -9.66 -2.19
N ALA A 168 9.78 -10.05 -2.96
CA ALA A 168 9.00 -9.12 -3.75
C ALA A 168 7.92 -8.52 -2.85
N ARG A 169 7.92 -7.22 -2.66
CA ARG A 169 7.01 -6.53 -1.74
C ARG A 169 5.80 -5.95 -2.44
N ASP A 170 5.98 -5.30 -3.58
CA ASP A 170 4.89 -4.72 -4.36
C ASP A 170 5.19 -4.80 -5.86
N ALA A 171 4.14 -4.85 -6.69
CA ALA A 171 4.22 -4.93 -8.13
C ALA A 171 3.15 -4.06 -8.79
N ILE A 172 3.51 -3.38 -9.86
CA ILE A 172 2.62 -2.56 -10.68
C ILE A 172 2.75 -2.91 -12.16
N GLN A 173 1.67 -2.72 -12.91
CA GLN A 173 1.77 -2.59 -14.37
C GLN A 173 2.07 -1.12 -14.69
N THR A 174 3.09 -0.88 -15.50
CA THR A 174 3.47 0.45 -15.97
C THR A 174 2.69 0.84 -17.23
N GLN A 175 2.66 2.14 -17.55
CA GLN A 175 1.92 2.70 -18.69
C GLN A 175 2.37 2.09 -20.04
N ASP A 176 3.59 1.59 -20.12
CA ASP A 176 4.11 0.87 -21.30
C ASP A 176 3.63 -0.59 -21.39
N GLY A 177 2.76 -1.02 -20.44
CA GLY A 177 2.19 -2.37 -20.39
C GLY A 177 3.05 -3.42 -19.72
N ASN A 178 4.29 -3.08 -19.35
CA ASN A 178 5.21 -3.98 -18.66
C ASN A 178 4.97 -3.97 -17.13
N TYR A 179 5.73 -4.76 -16.39
CA TYR A 179 5.56 -4.87 -14.94
C TYR A 179 6.83 -4.45 -14.22
N VAL A 180 6.69 -3.65 -13.16
CA VAL A 180 7.80 -3.31 -12.26
C VAL A 180 7.49 -3.83 -10.87
N VAL A 181 8.46 -4.53 -10.30
CA VAL A 181 8.40 -5.13 -8.97
C VAL A 181 9.45 -4.48 -8.09
N THR A 182 9.07 -4.14 -6.87
CA THR A 182 10.00 -3.68 -5.82
C THR A 182 10.13 -4.67 -4.69
N GLY A 183 11.23 -4.60 -3.95
CA GLY A 183 11.45 -5.47 -2.80
C GLY A 183 12.87 -5.46 -2.29
N THR A 184 13.30 -6.61 -1.81
CA THR A 184 14.61 -6.83 -1.20
C THR A 184 15.39 -7.85 -1.99
N TRP A 185 16.67 -7.55 -2.26
CA TRP A 185 17.62 -8.44 -2.91
C TRP A 185 18.88 -8.57 -2.07
N ASN A 186 19.26 -9.78 -1.73
CA ASN A 186 20.38 -10.05 -0.84
C ASN A 186 21.42 -10.96 -1.49
N ASP A 187 22.34 -10.38 -2.26
CA ASP A 187 23.35 -11.10 -3.04
C ASP A 187 24.68 -11.38 -2.31
N ASP A 188 24.85 -10.92 -1.06
CA ASP A 188 26.10 -11.08 -0.30
C ASP A 188 25.95 -11.61 1.13
N GLY A 189 24.74 -11.98 1.55
CA GLY A 189 24.43 -12.61 2.84
C GLY A 189 24.27 -11.65 4.02
N TRP A 190 24.71 -10.42 3.90
CA TRP A 190 24.73 -9.46 5.03
C TRP A 190 24.08 -8.12 4.67
N ASN A 191 24.03 -7.77 3.40
CA ASN A 191 23.65 -6.44 2.94
C ASN A 191 22.50 -6.53 1.95
N SER A 192 21.27 -6.60 2.45
CA SER A 192 20.10 -6.53 1.58
C SER A 192 20.05 -5.19 0.84
N LYS A 193 19.58 -5.22 -0.39
CA LYS A 193 19.47 -4.06 -1.27
C LYS A 193 18.01 -3.87 -1.65
N ALA A 194 17.55 -2.62 -1.62
CA ALA A 194 16.29 -2.30 -2.23
C ALA A 194 16.39 -2.57 -3.74
N ALA A 195 15.45 -3.31 -4.29
CA ALA A 195 15.50 -3.82 -5.65
C ALA A 195 14.33 -3.32 -6.48
N LEU A 196 14.60 -3.04 -7.76
CA LEU A 196 13.60 -2.97 -8.81
C LEU A 196 13.91 -4.00 -9.89
N ARG A 197 12.86 -4.66 -10.37
CA ARG A 197 12.89 -5.61 -11.47
C ARG A 197 11.81 -5.22 -12.48
N LYS A 198 12.14 -5.13 -13.76
CA LYS A 198 11.14 -4.89 -14.81
C LYS A 198 11.03 -6.11 -15.69
N TYR A 199 9.79 -6.55 -15.90
CA TYR A 199 9.44 -7.71 -16.73
C TYR A 199 8.53 -7.27 -17.87
N ASN A 200 8.65 -7.92 -19.02
CA ASN A 200 7.71 -7.72 -20.10
C ASN A 200 6.38 -8.46 -19.83
N THR A 201 5.42 -8.34 -20.73
CA THR A 201 4.09 -8.97 -20.61
C THR A 201 4.14 -10.50 -20.52
N ASN A 202 5.22 -11.14 -20.97
CA ASN A 202 5.41 -12.58 -20.90
C ASN A 202 6.18 -13.05 -19.64
N GLY A 203 6.50 -12.14 -18.71
CA GLY A 203 7.28 -12.45 -17.52
C GLY A 203 8.81 -12.54 -17.76
N GLU A 204 9.31 -12.11 -18.93
CA GLU A 204 10.75 -12.11 -19.19
C GLU A 204 11.41 -10.86 -18.58
N LEU A 205 12.51 -11.05 -17.85
CA LEU A 205 13.25 -9.96 -17.21
C LEU A 205 13.86 -9.02 -18.26
N MET A 206 13.46 -7.75 -18.23
CA MET A 206 14.00 -6.70 -19.10
C MET A 206 15.22 -6.03 -18.47
N TRP A 207 15.13 -5.67 -17.20
CA TRP A 207 16.24 -5.12 -16.43
C TRP A 207 16.06 -5.35 -14.92
N ALA A 208 17.21 -5.36 -14.22
CA ALA A 208 17.29 -5.47 -12.77
C ALA A 208 18.19 -4.36 -12.22
N LYS A 209 17.75 -3.66 -11.19
CA LYS A 209 18.48 -2.59 -10.51
C LYS A 209 18.45 -2.79 -9.00
N ASN A 210 19.58 -2.54 -8.36
CA ASN A 210 19.71 -2.59 -6.91
C ASN A 210 20.17 -1.22 -6.40
N TYR A 211 19.51 -0.73 -5.32
CA TYR A 211 19.76 0.58 -4.74
C TYR A 211 20.24 0.39 -3.31
N SER A 212 21.53 0.53 -3.10
CA SER A 212 22.14 0.42 -1.78
C SER A 212 22.70 1.75 -1.31
N SER A 213 22.69 1.99 -0.01
CA SER A 213 23.39 3.12 0.62
C SER A 213 24.09 2.74 1.91
N SER A 214 23.85 1.56 2.44
CA SER A 214 24.40 0.99 3.69
C SER A 214 23.89 -0.45 3.86
N ASP A 215 24.10 -1.06 4.96
CA ASP A 215 24.13 -2.49 5.19
C ASP A 215 22.83 -3.27 4.96
N ALA A 216 21.64 -2.71 5.18
CA ALA A 216 20.38 -3.38 4.93
C ALA A 216 19.36 -2.39 4.34
N ASN A 217 18.77 -2.72 3.18
CA ASN A 217 17.78 -1.87 2.54
C ASN A 217 16.61 -2.74 2.08
N GLU A 218 15.41 -2.31 2.41
CA GLU A 218 14.16 -2.92 1.92
C GLU A 218 13.26 -1.86 1.32
N ALA A 219 12.65 -2.15 0.17
CA ALA A 219 11.62 -1.34 -0.44
C ALA A 219 10.28 -2.04 -0.28
N TYR A 220 9.25 -1.30 0.16
CA TYR A 220 7.95 -1.87 0.49
C TYR A 220 6.89 -1.55 -0.54
N GLU A 221 6.81 -0.32 -1.03
CA GLU A 221 5.76 0.09 -1.94
C GLU A 221 6.32 0.89 -3.11
N ILE A 222 5.64 0.80 -4.26
CA ILE A 222 6.04 1.35 -5.55
C ILE A 222 4.85 2.03 -6.22
N LEU A 223 5.13 3.11 -6.95
CA LEU A 223 4.18 3.74 -7.86
C LEU A 223 4.87 4.23 -9.13
N GLU A 224 4.10 4.35 -10.20
CA GLU A 224 4.51 5.04 -11.41
C GLU A 224 3.94 6.45 -11.42
N THR A 225 4.73 7.43 -11.85
CA THR A 225 4.29 8.81 -12.03
C THR A 225 3.55 8.98 -13.36
N ASP A 226 2.93 10.13 -13.56
CA ASP A 226 2.22 10.41 -14.81
C ASP A 226 3.18 10.57 -16.00
N GLU A 227 4.47 10.87 -15.73
CA GLU A 227 5.54 10.92 -16.72
C GLU A 227 6.17 9.56 -17.02
N GLY A 228 5.75 8.49 -16.34
CA GLY A 228 6.32 7.14 -16.49
C GLY A 228 7.57 6.88 -15.64
N ASP A 229 7.92 7.80 -14.74
CA ASP A 229 8.98 7.59 -13.75
C ASP A 229 8.50 6.68 -12.63
N ILE A 230 9.43 6.02 -11.93
CA ILE A 230 9.10 5.11 -10.84
C ILE A 230 9.52 5.71 -9.50
N VAL A 231 8.62 5.70 -8.53
CA VAL A 231 8.93 6.08 -7.14
C VAL A 231 8.70 4.90 -6.23
N PHE A 232 9.64 4.64 -5.32
CA PHE A 232 9.53 3.61 -4.31
C PHE A 232 10.08 4.08 -2.97
N ALA A 233 9.58 3.49 -1.90
CA ALA A 233 9.93 3.87 -0.54
C ALA A 233 10.18 2.64 0.35
N GLY A 234 10.94 2.86 1.44
CA GLY A 234 11.28 1.82 2.38
C GLY A 234 12.25 2.31 3.45
N TYR A 235 13.13 1.42 3.89
CA TYR A 235 14.16 1.77 4.85
C TYR A 235 15.55 1.27 4.47
N SER A 236 16.56 1.92 5.05
CA SER A 236 17.92 1.40 5.14
C SER A 236 18.30 1.26 6.61
N GLY A 237 18.76 0.08 7.01
CA GLY A 237 19.25 -0.23 8.35
C GLY A 237 20.76 -0.24 8.42
N THR A 238 21.30 -0.20 9.62
CA THR A 238 22.70 -0.54 9.89
C THR A 238 22.74 -1.83 10.69
N GLN A 239 23.84 -2.56 10.65
CA GLN A 239 24.04 -3.77 11.48
C GLN A 239 23.85 -3.54 12.99
N HIS A 240 23.71 -2.28 13.42
CA HIS A 240 23.50 -1.87 14.80
C HIS A 240 22.05 -1.53 15.15
N GLY A 241 21.08 -1.83 14.25
CA GLY A 241 19.65 -1.72 14.53
C GLY A 241 19.06 -0.32 14.40
N PHE A 242 19.73 0.60 13.71
CA PHE A 242 19.16 1.91 13.39
C PHE A 242 18.57 1.91 11.99
N TYR A 243 17.29 2.21 11.87
CA TYR A 243 16.58 2.26 10.60
C TYR A 243 16.41 3.71 10.13
N LYS A 244 16.59 3.95 8.84
CA LYS A 244 16.40 5.26 8.20
C LYS A 244 15.50 5.07 7.01
N TRP A 245 14.39 5.76 6.97
CA TRP A 245 13.55 5.74 5.79
C TRP A 245 14.31 6.30 4.57
N PHE A 246 13.98 5.79 3.41
CA PHE A 246 14.34 6.38 2.13
C PHE A 246 13.16 6.43 1.18
N MET A 247 13.25 7.33 0.21
CA MET A 247 12.40 7.41 -0.98
C MET A 247 13.29 7.68 -2.17
N VAL A 248 13.05 6.97 -3.27
CA VAL A 248 13.83 7.08 -4.51
C VAL A 248 12.89 7.31 -5.67
N LYS A 249 13.24 8.23 -6.56
CA LYS A 249 12.63 8.38 -7.87
C LYS A 249 13.64 7.99 -8.94
N THR A 250 13.20 7.18 -9.90
CA THR A 250 13.99 6.76 -11.07
C THR A 250 13.23 7.12 -12.34
N ASP A 251 13.92 7.11 -13.47
CA ASP A 251 13.29 7.07 -14.77
C ASP A 251 12.69 5.67 -15.05
N ALA A 252 12.02 5.51 -16.19
CA ALA A 252 11.39 4.25 -16.61
C ALA A 252 12.40 3.08 -16.82
N ASP A 253 13.68 3.38 -16.98
CA ASP A 253 14.78 2.42 -17.12
C ASP A 253 15.46 2.10 -15.77
N GLY A 254 14.92 2.62 -14.67
CA GLY A 254 15.44 2.41 -13.32
C GLY A 254 16.70 3.23 -13.01
N ASN A 255 17.05 4.27 -13.78
CA ASN A 255 18.16 5.14 -13.43
C ASN A 255 17.71 6.18 -12.41
N GLN A 256 18.46 6.29 -11.31
CA GLN A 256 18.08 7.17 -10.20
C GLN A 256 18.06 8.65 -10.60
N ILE A 257 16.91 9.32 -10.47
CA ILE A 257 16.75 10.76 -10.62
C ILE A 257 17.11 11.47 -9.31
N TRP A 258 16.47 11.04 -8.21
CA TRP A 258 16.81 11.51 -6.87
C TRP A 258 16.60 10.43 -5.81
N LYS A 259 17.31 10.57 -4.70
CA LYS A 259 17.11 9.79 -3.47
C LYS A 259 17.03 10.72 -2.28
N LYS A 260 16.08 10.48 -1.39
CA LYS A 260 15.95 11.15 -0.08
C LYS A 260 15.96 10.10 1.02
N ALA A 261 16.56 10.46 2.13
CA ALA A 261 16.62 9.61 3.31
C ALA A 261 16.63 10.48 4.56
N ASN A 262 16.22 9.90 5.69
CA ASN A 262 16.33 10.57 6.98
C ASN A 262 17.82 10.77 7.36
N LYS A 263 18.12 11.97 7.82
CA LYS A 263 19.44 12.33 8.34
C LYS A 263 19.49 12.33 9.88
N SER A 264 18.35 12.18 10.54
CA SER A 264 18.26 12.21 11.99
C SER A 264 18.74 10.91 12.64
N THR A 265 18.99 10.94 13.92
CA THR A 265 19.49 9.81 14.72
C THR A 265 18.38 8.88 15.21
N GLY A 266 17.12 9.12 14.85
CA GLY A 266 15.97 8.28 15.24
C GLY A 266 15.63 7.25 14.17
N ASP A 267 15.13 6.09 14.60
CA ASP A 267 14.63 5.06 13.72
C ASP A 267 13.36 5.54 12.99
N ALA A 268 13.31 5.32 11.69
CA ALA A 268 12.11 5.54 10.90
C ALA A 268 12.08 4.62 9.68
N ILE A 269 10.91 4.05 9.40
CA ILE A 269 10.64 3.18 8.25
C ILE A 269 9.43 3.75 7.51
N LEU A 270 9.41 3.61 6.19
CA LEU A 270 8.23 3.84 5.35
C LEU A 270 7.69 2.52 4.86
N TYR A 271 6.42 2.25 5.12
CA TYR A 271 5.70 1.08 4.62
C TYR A 271 4.77 1.44 3.48
N ALA A 272 4.14 2.61 3.55
CA ALA A 272 3.14 3.07 2.60
C ALA A 272 3.64 4.24 1.76
N LEU A 273 3.21 4.27 0.49
CA LEU A 273 3.55 5.31 -0.48
C LEU A 273 2.35 5.58 -1.40
N THR A 274 2.02 6.85 -1.61
CA THR A 274 0.96 7.22 -2.54
C THR A 274 1.27 8.52 -3.29
N LYS A 275 0.58 8.74 -4.41
CA LYS A 275 0.56 10.04 -5.08
C LYS A 275 -0.26 11.04 -4.25
N SER A 276 0.19 12.27 -4.21
CA SER A 276 -0.64 13.39 -3.72
C SER A 276 -1.46 13.99 -4.85
N PRO A 277 -2.66 14.51 -4.57
CA PRO A 277 -3.48 15.19 -5.58
C PRO A 277 -2.77 16.36 -6.27
N ASP A 278 -1.83 17.03 -5.59
CA ASP A 278 -1.00 18.12 -6.12
C ASP A 278 0.24 17.65 -6.92
N GLY A 279 0.31 16.36 -7.24
CA GLY A 279 1.40 15.75 -8.00
C GLY A 279 2.63 15.37 -7.18
N GLY A 280 2.65 15.64 -5.86
CA GLY A 280 3.71 15.21 -4.95
C GLY A 280 3.60 13.72 -4.57
N TYR A 281 4.41 13.32 -3.58
CA TYR A 281 4.37 11.95 -3.03
C TYR A 281 4.22 12.04 -1.52
N ALA A 282 3.29 11.26 -0.98
CA ALA A 282 3.16 11.06 0.45
C ALA A 282 3.56 9.63 0.81
N ALA A 283 4.23 9.48 1.95
CA ALA A 283 4.64 8.18 2.46
C ALA A 283 4.50 8.13 3.97
N ALA A 284 4.16 6.98 4.48
CA ALA A 284 3.86 6.78 5.89
C ALA A 284 4.51 5.51 6.45
N GLY A 285 4.63 5.46 7.77
CA GLY A 285 5.22 4.34 8.48
C GLY A 285 5.37 4.65 9.96
N PHE A 286 6.55 4.42 10.53
CA PHE A 286 6.79 4.75 11.94
C PHE A 286 8.09 5.54 12.15
N CYS A 287 8.19 6.19 13.30
CA CYS A 287 9.36 6.87 13.82
C CYS A 287 9.61 6.50 15.30
N ASN A 288 10.76 6.88 15.85
CA ASN A 288 11.13 6.70 17.26
C ASN A 288 11.02 5.25 17.77
N SER A 289 11.63 4.30 17.04
CA SER A 289 11.69 2.89 17.46
C SER A 289 10.30 2.28 17.71
N TRP A 290 9.42 2.36 16.72
CA TRP A 290 8.06 1.78 16.72
C TRP A 290 7.03 2.47 17.66
N ARG A 291 7.30 3.72 18.07
CA ARG A 291 6.46 4.38 19.07
C ARG A 291 5.58 5.49 18.55
N SER A 292 5.70 5.87 17.29
CA SER A 292 4.93 6.99 16.74
C SER A 292 4.71 6.82 15.25
N ASN A 293 3.53 7.18 14.81
CA ASN A 293 3.17 7.24 13.40
C ASN A 293 3.99 8.33 12.71
N PHE A 294 4.53 8.01 11.55
CA PHE A 294 5.34 8.91 10.75
C PHE A 294 4.73 9.10 9.38
N ILE A 295 4.61 10.33 8.95
CA ILE A 295 4.15 10.66 7.62
C ILE A 295 4.97 11.80 7.05
N THR A 296 5.18 11.79 5.74
CA THR A 296 5.95 12.80 5.05
C THR A 296 5.42 13.03 3.65
N LYS A 297 5.38 14.30 3.22
CA LYS A 297 5.04 14.71 1.85
C LYS A 297 6.28 15.28 1.16
N ARG A 298 6.47 14.89 -0.10
CA ARG A 298 7.65 15.23 -0.89
C ARG A 298 7.29 15.90 -2.20
N ASN A 299 8.08 16.89 -2.57
CA ASN A 299 7.99 17.57 -3.85
C ASN A 299 8.30 16.60 -5.00
N PRO A 300 7.48 16.54 -6.08
CA PRO A 300 7.63 15.56 -7.15
C PRO A 300 8.92 15.73 -7.96
N ASN A 301 9.39 16.97 -8.15
CA ASN A 301 10.51 17.26 -9.04
C ASN A 301 11.87 16.96 -8.41
N ASN A 302 12.02 17.20 -7.11
CA ASN A 302 13.32 17.14 -6.45
C ASN A 302 13.32 16.33 -5.13
N GLY A 303 12.18 15.78 -4.72
CA GLY A 303 12.02 15.03 -3.47
C GLY A 303 12.23 15.83 -2.19
N ASN A 304 12.30 17.15 -2.27
CA ASN A 304 12.47 17.98 -1.07
C ASN A 304 11.24 17.90 -0.17
N ASN A 305 11.47 18.13 1.12
CA ASN A 305 10.40 18.14 2.11
C ASN A 305 9.37 19.22 1.79
N VAL A 306 8.10 18.85 1.74
CA VAL A 306 6.97 19.76 1.80
C VAL A 306 6.58 19.90 3.27
N TRP A 307 6.24 18.79 3.91
CA TRP A 307 6.06 18.69 5.35
C TRP A 307 6.42 17.27 5.84
N THR A 308 6.63 17.14 7.14
CA THR A 308 6.91 15.86 7.79
C THR A 308 6.39 15.93 9.21
N GLU A 309 5.54 14.98 9.56
CA GLU A 309 4.94 14.88 10.88
C GLU A 309 5.26 13.54 11.53
N CYS A 310 5.49 13.58 12.84
CA CYS A 310 5.58 12.42 13.69
C CYS A 310 4.37 12.49 14.62
N ILE A 311 3.30 11.82 14.24
CA ILE A 311 2.03 11.87 14.95
C ILE A 311 2.14 10.99 16.19
N ILE A 312 2.22 11.64 17.35
CA ILE A 312 2.22 10.95 18.63
C ILE A 312 0.75 10.68 18.96
N GLY A 313 0.26 9.48 18.68
CA GLY A 313 -1.06 9.06 19.14
C GLY A 313 -1.11 8.96 20.67
N GLU A 314 -2.31 8.99 21.25
CA GLU A 314 -2.52 8.86 22.72
C GLU A 314 -1.98 7.54 23.30
N SER A 315 -1.61 6.61 22.46
CA SER A 315 -1.05 5.31 22.82
C SER A 315 0.29 5.06 22.10
N ASN A 316 1.33 4.95 22.87
CA ASN A 316 2.76 4.88 22.55
C ASN A 316 3.24 3.71 21.65
N VAL A 317 2.48 3.14 20.77
CA VAL A 317 2.89 1.98 19.93
C VAL A 317 2.05 1.92 18.66
N GLY A 318 2.66 1.71 17.52
CA GLY A 318 2.03 1.37 16.25
C GLY A 318 2.70 2.07 15.08
N GLY A 319 2.80 1.38 13.94
CA GLY A 319 3.24 1.91 12.66
C GLY A 319 2.05 2.05 11.72
N ILE A 320 2.11 3.00 10.80
CA ILE A 320 1.16 3.07 9.68
C ILE A 320 1.60 2.03 8.66
N TYR A 321 0.68 1.13 8.30
CA TYR A 321 0.95 0.08 7.31
C TYR A 321 0.47 0.44 5.91
N ASP A 322 -0.62 1.20 5.78
CA ASP A 322 -1.14 1.59 4.49
C ASP A 322 -1.74 3.00 4.52
N MET A 323 -1.79 3.65 3.37
CA MET A 323 -2.35 4.97 3.18
C MET A 323 -2.97 5.12 1.80
N THR A 324 -4.01 5.93 1.71
CA THR A 324 -4.66 6.28 0.45
C THR A 324 -4.92 7.78 0.37
N PRO A 325 -4.84 8.41 -0.82
CA PRO A 325 -5.27 9.79 -0.98
C PRO A 325 -6.77 9.89 -0.66
N ALA A 326 -7.16 10.99 -0.06
CA ALA A 326 -8.57 11.22 0.26
C ALA A 326 -9.20 12.14 -0.78
N ILE A 327 -10.41 11.78 -1.22
CA ILE A 327 -11.28 12.69 -1.96
C ILE A 327 -11.51 13.91 -1.09
N GLY A 328 -11.28 15.10 -1.63
CA GLY A 328 -11.32 16.35 -0.85
C GLY A 328 -10.01 16.64 -0.10
N GLY A 329 -8.89 16.12 -0.58
CA GLY A 329 -7.54 16.43 -0.09
C GLY A 329 -7.09 15.65 1.13
N GLY A 330 -5.78 15.63 1.36
CA GLY A 330 -5.13 14.89 2.42
C GLY A 330 -5.15 13.37 2.22
N TYR A 331 -5.15 12.60 3.32
CA TYR A 331 -4.97 11.15 3.25
C TYR A 331 -5.75 10.45 4.35
N TYR A 332 -6.17 9.20 4.07
CA TYR A 332 -6.52 8.23 5.09
C TYR A 332 -5.31 7.32 5.34
N ILE A 333 -5.05 7.05 6.61
CA ILE A 333 -4.01 6.14 7.07
C ILE A 333 -4.63 5.13 8.02
N ILE A 334 -4.09 3.91 8.00
CA ILE A 334 -4.45 2.86 8.97
C ILE A 334 -3.20 2.41 9.72
N ASP A 335 -3.29 2.30 11.03
CA ASP A 335 -2.18 1.87 11.88
C ASP A 335 -2.41 0.47 12.48
N GLU A 336 -1.34 -0.09 13.02
CA GLU A 336 -1.28 -1.41 13.66
C GLU A 336 -2.39 -1.65 14.70
N ARG A 337 -2.95 -0.60 15.27
CA ARG A 337 -3.99 -0.66 16.29
C ARG A 337 -5.40 -0.47 15.77
N SER A 338 -5.55 -0.56 14.47
CA SER A 338 -6.84 -0.37 13.83
C SER A 338 -7.42 1.06 13.97
N TYR A 339 -6.55 2.07 14.07
CA TYR A 339 -6.99 3.46 13.99
C TYR A 339 -6.92 3.95 12.55
N LEU A 340 -8.10 4.20 11.98
CA LEU A 340 -8.28 4.95 10.74
C LEU A 340 -8.19 6.44 11.07
N THR A 341 -7.17 7.10 10.55
CA THR A 341 -6.98 8.55 10.77
C THR A 341 -7.06 9.28 9.45
N LYS A 342 -7.86 10.35 9.40
CA LYS A 342 -7.87 11.33 8.31
C LYS A 342 -6.90 12.44 8.68
N ILE A 343 -6.00 12.77 7.76
CA ILE A 343 -5.13 13.92 7.81
C ILE A 343 -5.40 14.82 6.61
N ASP A 344 -5.24 16.12 6.79
CA ASP A 344 -5.37 17.10 5.72
C ASP A 344 -4.08 17.24 4.87
N ASP A 345 -4.09 18.12 3.89
CA ASP A 345 -2.94 18.39 3.01
C ASP A 345 -1.75 19.04 3.72
N SER A 346 -1.94 19.60 4.91
CA SER A 346 -0.88 20.15 5.75
C SER A 346 -0.22 19.13 6.67
N GLY A 347 -0.83 17.92 6.81
CA GLY A 347 -0.39 16.87 7.71
C GLY A 347 -1.07 16.88 9.07
N GLU A 348 -2.03 17.79 9.30
CA GLU A 348 -2.78 17.88 10.55
C GLU A 348 -3.87 16.81 10.63
N VAL A 349 -4.08 16.27 11.84
CA VAL A 349 -5.12 15.26 12.07
C VAL A 349 -6.50 15.93 12.07
N VAL A 350 -7.36 15.47 11.16
CA VAL A 350 -8.76 15.92 11.07
C VAL A 350 -9.64 15.12 12.03
N PHE A 351 -9.53 13.81 11.99
CA PHE A 351 -10.20 12.90 12.93
C PHE A 351 -9.48 11.56 13.01
N THR A 352 -9.79 10.81 14.04
CA THR A 352 -9.35 9.42 14.22
C THR A 352 -10.56 8.56 14.61
N TYR A 353 -10.69 7.39 13.99
CA TYR A 353 -11.76 6.42 14.21
C TYR A 353 -11.17 5.04 14.46
N HIS A 354 -11.59 4.38 15.55
CA HIS A 354 -11.13 3.02 15.82
C HIS A 354 -12.00 2.02 15.05
N VAL A 355 -11.37 1.27 14.14
CA VAL A 355 -12.01 0.21 13.35
C VAL A 355 -11.63 -1.12 13.98
N GLN A 356 -12.61 -1.86 14.45
CA GLN A 356 -12.34 -3.14 15.09
C GLN A 356 -11.81 -4.16 14.05
N ASP A 357 -10.69 -4.83 14.38
CA ASP A 357 -10.12 -5.97 13.63
C ASP A 357 -9.75 -5.69 12.15
N ALA A 358 -9.36 -4.44 11.81
CA ALA A 358 -8.88 -4.09 10.49
C ALA A 358 -7.73 -3.09 10.59
N ASN A 359 -6.49 -3.53 10.34
CA ASN A 359 -5.29 -2.77 10.70
C ASN A 359 -4.15 -2.78 9.67
N LEU A 360 -4.35 -3.34 8.48
CA LEU A 360 -3.26 -3.53 7.54
C LEU A 360 -3.42 -2.78 6.22
N SER A 361 -4.64 -2.54 5.75
CA SER A 361 -4.84 -1.89 4.46
C SER A 361 -6.03 -0.94 4.46
N VAL A 362 -5.93 0.15 3.72
CA VAL A 362 -6.99 1.17 3.56
C VAL A 362 -7.05 1.65 2.13
N ILE A 363 -8.27 1.73 1.58
CA ILE A 363 -8.55 2.36 0.30
C ILE A 363 -9.78 3.27 0.43
N GLN A 364 -9.85 4.33 -0.38
CA GLN A 364 -11.06 5.09 -0.58
C GLN A 364 -11.64 4.79 -1.96
N LEU A 365 -12.95 4.59 -2.02
CA LEU A 365 -13.70 4.34 -3.25
C LEU A 365 -14.13 5.67 -3.87
N ASP A 366 -14.43 5.68 -5.18
CA ASP A 366 -14.86 6.87 -5.93
C ASP A 366 -16.13 7.53 -5.39
N ASN A 367 -16.98 6.76 -4.69
CA ASN A 367 -18.17 7.29 -4.04
C ASN A 367 -17.89 7.89 -2.63
N GLY A 368 -16.63 7.92 -2.21
CA GLY A 368 -16.19 8.44 -0.93
C GLY A 368 -16.19 7.46 0.23
N ASP A 369 -16.75 6.26 0.06
CA ASP A 369 -16.67 5.22 1.10
C ASP A 369 -15.22 4.77 1.30
N ILE A 370 -14.94 4.32 2.52
CA ILE A 370 -13.62 3.83 2.90
C ILE A 370 -13.72 2.33 3.15
N VAL A 371 -12.79 1.58 2.59
CA VAL A 371 -12.65 0.15 2.90
C VAL A 371 -11.36 -0.05 3.65
N VAL A 372 -11.45 -0.72 4.79
CA VAL A 372 -10.30 -1.12 5.61
C VAL A 372 -10.26 -2.63 5.73
N GLY A 373 -9.07 -3.18 5.69
CA GLY A 373 -8.84 -4.61 5.77
C GLY A 373 -7.72 -4.96 6.73
N GLY A 374 -7.82 -6.13 7.31
CA GLY A 374 -6.81 -6.70 8.17
C GLY A 374 -7.22 -8.09 8.63
N GLY A 375 -6.42 -8.72 9.42
CA GLY A 375 -6.76 -10.01 10.02
C GLY A 375 -6.15 -10.13 11.40
N GLY A 376 -6.83 -10.87 12.25
CA GLY A 376 -6.57 -11.19 13.63
C GLY A 376 -5.34 -10.61 14.30
N ALA A 377 -5.59 -9.75 15.24
CA ALA A 377 -4.60 -9.03 16.00
C ALA A 377 -3.36 -9.87 16.33
N PHE A 378 -2.19 -9.30 16.16
CA PHE A 378 -0.95 -9.66 16.87
C PHE A 378 -1.10 -9.41 18.39
N LEU A 379 -2.22 -9.76 18.99
CA LEU A 379 -2.41 -9.74 20.43
C LEU A 379 -2.01 -11.12 20.95
N ASP A 380 -0.87 -11.16 21.64
CA ASP A 380 -0.36 -12.31 22.41
C ASP A 380 0.17 -13.54 21.65
N GLY A 381 0.83 -13.38 20.48
CA GLY A 381 1.64 -14.46 19.91
C GLY A 381 0.85 -15.66 19.38
N GLY A 382 -0.42 -15.51 19.05
CA GLY A 382 -1.30 -16.51 18.46
C GLY A 382 -1.77 -16.10 17.06
N TYR A 383 -1.48 -16.91 16.06
CA TYR A 383 -2.09 -16.86 14.75
C TYR A 383 -3.58 -17.18 14.91
N GLY A 384 -4.49 -16.25 14.61
CA GLY A 384 -5.86 -16.69 14.82
C GLY A 384 -7.00 -15.71 14.72
N GLY A 385 -7.06 -14.85 13.72
CA GLY A 385 -8.29 -14.21 13.29
C GLY A 385 -8.50 -14.39 11.80
N LEU A 386 -9.72 -14.62 11.37
CA LEU A 386 -10.07 -14.59 9.95
C LEU A 386 -9.85 -13.17 9.42
N PRO A 387 -9.39 -13.02 8.17
CA PRO A 387 -9.30 -11.70 7.55
C PRO A 387 -10.66 -11.04 7.55
N ASN A 388 -10.68 -9.79 7.96
CA ASN A 388 -11.88 -8.96 8.02
C ASN A 388 -11.76 -7.79 7.05
N LEU A 389 -12.85 -7.50 6.35
CA LEU A 389 -12.99 -6.35 5.48
C LEU A 389 -14.19 -5.53 5.94
N ILE A 390 -13.99 -4.24 6.13
CA ILE A 390 -15.03 -3.34 6.64
C ILE A 390 -15.17 -2.15 5.68
N ARG A 391 -16.39 -1.93 5.20
CA ARG A 391 -16.74 -0.74 4.42
C ARG A 391 -17.42 0.27 5.33
N LEU A 392 -16.93 1.48 5.29
CA LEU A 392 -17.36 2.62 6.08
C LEU A 392 -17.89 3.71 5.15
N SER A 393 -18.94 4.41 5.58
CA SER A 393 -19.50 5.56 4.87
C SER A 393 -19.80 6.69 5.85
N PHE A 394 -19.70 7.92 5.40
CA PHE A 394 -20.16 9.09 6.18
C PHE A 394 -21.67 9.23 6.10
N SER A 395 -22.31 9.57 7.23
CA SER A 395 -23.78 9.59 7.35
C SER A 395 -24.49 10.64 6.50
N ASN A 396 -23.84 11.71 6.08
CA ASN A 396 -24.31 12.70 5.11
C ASN A 396 -23.16 13.65 4.68
N PRO A 397 -23.02 14.01 3.42
CA PRO A 397 -22.25 15.19 3.04
C PRO A 397 -23.03 16.43 3.53
N SER A 398 -22.44 17.23 4.39
CA SER A 398 -23.03 18.52 4.75
C SER A 398 -22.53 19.60 3.79
N THR A 399 -23.43 20.41 3.28
CA THR A 399 -23.08 21.73 2.75
C THR A 399 -22.82 22.62 3.97
N ALA A 400 -21.59 22.70 4.42
CA ALA A 400 -21.20 23.64 5.44
C ALA A 400 -20.48 24.80 4.74
N SER A 401 -21.07 25.99 4.83
CA SER A 401 -20.31 27.22 4.62
C SER A 401 -19.34 27.39 5.80
N LYS A 402 -18.05 27.46 5.53
CA LYS A 402 -17.08 27.97 6.52
C LYS A 402 -17.40 29.38 6.91
#